data_9fbc9e173528940fbfdcb2b06a6f54fc
#
_entry.id   9fbc9e173528940fbfdcb2b06a6f54fc
#
_cell.length_a   1.000
_cell.length_b   1.000
_cell.length_c   1.000
_cell.angle_alpha   90.00
_cell.angle_beta   90.00
_cell.angle_gamma   90.00
#
_symmetry.space_group_name_H-M   'P 1'
#
loop_
_entity.id
_entity.type
_entity.pdbx_description
1 polymer ?
#
loop_
_entity_poly.entity_id
_entity_poly.type
_entity_poly.pdbx_seq_one_letter_code
_entity_poly.pdbx_strand_id
1 'polypeptide(L)'
;MKTVVILFNKPYGVLSQFTPEVGHQALDGFGFPAGVYAAGRLDHDSEGALLLTDEGKLIKKLLDPKFEHPRTYLAQVDGQITQEAVNQLKRGITIKGYRTKPCQAKIVSPPENLWERVPPIRFRANIPTSWVNLTLIEGKNRQVRHMTAAVGFPTLRLIRIQIGNIPLGDLLPGKWRIVNERVI
;
A
#
# COMPACT_ATOMS: atom_id res chain seq x y z
N MET A 1 7.44 -20.14 -21.67
CA MET A 1 8.35 -19.29 -20.87
C MET A 1 7.83 -19.30 -19.43
N LYS A 2 8.70 -19.23 -18.44
CA LYS A 2 8.29 -19.21 -17.03
C LYS A 2 7.85 -17.79 -16.68
N THR A 3 6.62 -17.61 -16.20
CA THR A 3 6.09 -16.32 -15.76
C THR A 3 6.99 -15.70 -14.70
N VAL A 4 7.34 -14.44 -14.87
CA VAL A 4 8.09 -13.66 -13.89
C VAL A 4 7.13 -12.86 -13.05
N VAL A 5 7.20 -13.03 -11.73
CA VAL A 5 6.45 -12.20 -10.76
C VAL A 5 7.45 -11.58 -9.80
N ILE A 6 7.39 -10.29 -9.66
CA ILE A 6 8.28 -9.48 -8.84
C ILE A 6 7.47 -8.82 -7.72
N LEU A 7 7.96 -8.95 -6.50
CA LEU A 7 7.57 -8.08 -5.39
C LEU A 7 8.60 -6.96 -5.27
N PHE A 8 8.15 -5.74 -5.37
CA PHE A 8 8.94 -4.53 -5.23
C PHE A 8 8.52 -3.75 -3.99
N ASN A 9 9.46 -3.27 -3.20
CA ASN A 9 9.19 -2.29 -2.17
C ASN A 9 9.33 -0.88 -2.78
N LYS A 10 8.20 -0.35 -3.24
CA LYS A 10 8.15 0.97 -3.86
C LYS A 10 8.46 2.06 -2.84
N PRO A 11 9.49 2.89 -3.05
CA PRO A 11 9.76 4.03 -2.18
C PRO A 11 8.67 5.11 -2.25
N TYR A 12 8.64 5.97 -1.26
CA TYR A 12 7.90 7.24 -1.31
C TYR A 12 8.36 8.09 -2.50
N GLY A 13 7.43 8.79 -3.14
CA GLY A 13 7.75 9.70 -4.24
C GLY A 13 7.94 9.04 -5.61
N VAL A 14 7.87 7.72 -5.70
CA VAL A 14 8.01 6.97 -6.96
C VAL A 14 6.64 6.69 -7.57
N LEU A 15 6.51 6.94 -8.87
CA LEU A 15 5.31 6.64 -9.65
C LEU A 15 5.22 5.13 -9.95
N SER A 16 4.01 4.56 -9.93
CA SER A 16 3.77 3.16 -10.29
C SER A 16 3.63 2.96 -11.81
N GLN A 17 4.54 3.54 -12.57
CA GLN A 17 4.62 3.46 -14.03
C GLN A 17 6.06 3.54 -14.49
N PHE A 18 6.36 3.04 -15.70
CA PHE A 18 7.70 3.07 -16.28
C PHE A 18 8.03 4.40 -16.98
N THR A 19 7.01 5.15 -17.40
CA THR A 19 7.23 6.47 -18.00
C THR A 19 7.41 7.51 -16.90
N PRO A 20 8.58 8.16 -16.81
CA PRO A 20 8.80 9.22 -15.83
C PRO A 20 7.97 10.47 -16.15
N GLU A 21 7.64 11.23 -15.13
CA GLU A 21 7.05 12.56 -15.23
C GLU A 21 8.00 13.60 -14.65
N VAL A 22 7.90 14.84 -15.10
CA VAL A 22 8.78 15.93 -14.65
C VAL A 22 8.70 16.05 -13.12
N GLY A 23 9.86 15.94 -12.46
CA GLY A 23 9.98 16.03 -11.01
C GLY A 23 9.63 14.75 -10.24
N HIS A 24 9.31 13.64 -10.93
CA HIS A 24 8.98 12.36 -10.30
C HIS A 24 9.80 11.21 -10.83
N GLN A 25 10.38 10.43 -9.94
CA GLN A 25 11.00 9.15 -10.27
C GLN A 25 9.92 8.12 -10.63
N ALA A 26 10.19 7.27 -11.60
CA ALA A 26 9.32 6.20 -12.04
C ALA A 26 9.99 4.83 -11.90
N LEU A 27 9.32 3.76 -12.33
CA LEU A 27 9.80 2.38 -12.18
C LEU A 27 11.00 2.04 -13.06
N ASP A 28 11.27 2.80 -14.10
CA ASP A 28 12.39 2.61 -15.03
C ASP A 28 13.78 2.69 -14.35
N GLY A 29 13.87 3.41 -13.23
CA GLY A 29 15.11 3.57 -12.45
C GLY A 29 15.52 2.38 -11.56
N PHE A 30 14.77 1.27 -11.52
CA PHE A 30 15.00 0.19 -10.54
C PHE A 30 15.55 -1.11 -11.11
N GLY A 31 15.92 -1.15 -12.40
CA GLY A 31 16.61 -2.29 -13.01
C GLY A 31 15.76 -3.57 -13.09
N PHE A 32 14.47 -3.46 -13.31
CA PHE A 32 13.60 -4.62 -13.51
C PHE A 32 13.92 -5.36 -14.82
N PRO A 33 13.65 -6.69 -14.90
CA PRO A 33 13.69 -7.40 -16.15
C PRO A 33 12.81 -6.78 -17.22
N ALA A 34 13.21 -6.88 -18.49
CA ALA A 34 12.41 -6.39 -19.59
C ALA A 34 11.04 -7.10 -19.67
N GLY A 35 10.01 -6.37 -20.08
CA GLY A 35 8.68 -6.92 -20.34
C GLY A 35 7.78 -7.05 -19.10
N VAL A 36 8.22 -6.67 -17.90
CA VAL A 36 7.36 -6.66 -16.72
C VAL A 36 6.58 -5.35 -16.62
N TYR A 37 5.35 -5.43 -16.11
CA TYR A 37 4.46 -4.30 -15.89
C TYR A 37 3.87 -4.36 -14.49
N ALA A 38 3.53 -3.20 -13.92
CA ALA A 38 2.91 -3.13 -12.61
C ALA A 38 1.51 -3.74 -12.62
N ALA A 39 1.27 -4.68 -11.70
CA ALA A 39 -0.04 -5.25 -11.45
C ALA A 39 -0.82 -4.34 -10.49
N GLY A 40 -1.35 -3.25 -11.04
CA GLY A 40 -2.02 -2.19 -10.31
C GLY A 40 -1.13 -1.02 -9.94
N ARG A 41 -1.66 -0.15 -9.11
CA ARG A 41 -0.99 1.09 -8.71
C ARG A 41 -0.87 1.17 -7.19
N LEU A 42 0.14 1.86 -6.77
CA LEU A 42 0.33 2.40 -5.43
C LEU A 42 0.66 3.87 -5.60
N ASP A 43 -0.05 4.74 -4.91
CA ASP A 43 0.11 6.18 -5.07
C ASP A 43 1.58 6.60 -4.88
N HIS A 44 2.01 7.69 -5.51
CA HIS A 44 3.39 8.15 -5.40
C HIS A 44 3.79 8.49 -3.96
N ASP A 45 2.84 8.99 -3.16
CA ASP A 45 3.01 9.32 -1.74
C ASP A 45 2.77 8.13 -0.79
N SER A 46 2.64 6.92 -1.34
CA SER A 46 2.53 5.66 -0.59
C SER A 46 3.74 4.77 -0.87
N GLU A 47 4.07 3.92 0.10
CA GLU A 47 5.26 3.06 0.11
C GLU A 47 4.86 1.58 0.12
N GLY A 48 5.80 0.70 -0.19
CA GLY A 48 5.67 -0.73 0.08
C GLY A 48 5.35 -1.60 -1.12
N ALA A 49 4.66 -2.69 -0.87
CA ALA A 49 4.47 -3.78 -1.81
C ALA A 49 3.78 -3.34 -3.11
N LEU A 50 4.47 -3.52 -4.23
CA LEU A 50 3.95 -3.44 -5.58
C LEU A 50 4.35 -4.70 -6.33
N LEU A 51 3.39 -5.36 -6.99
CA LEU A 51 3.68 -6.51 -7.84
C LEU A 51 3.89 -6.05 -9.28
N LEU A 52 4.89 -6.67 -9.94
CA LEU A 52 5.11 -6.53 -11.37
C LEU A 52 5.19 -7.92 -11.99
N THR A 53 4.72 -8.07 -13.23
CA THR A 53 4.78 -9.34 -13.97
C THR A 53 4.76 -9.11 -15.47
N ASP A 54 5.28 -10.09 -16.22
CA ASP A 54 5.22 -10.18 -17.67
C ASP A 54 3.92 -10.88 -18.17
N GLU A 55 3.08 -11.38 -17.24
CA GLU A 55 1.87 -12.14 -17.57
C GLU A 55 0.59 -11.28 -17.43
N GLY A 56 0.05 -10.85 -18.56
CA GLY A 56 -1.13 -9.98 -18.59
C GLY A 56 -2.40 -10.61 -18.01
N LYS A 57 -2.56 -11.94 -18.06
CA LYS A 57 -3.70 -12.64 -17.45
C LYS A 57 -3.62 -12.57 -15.93
N LEU A 58 -2.41 -12.67 -15.38
CA LEU A 58 -2.18 -12.53 -13.94
C LEU A 58 -2.48 -11.11 -13.47
N ILE A 59 -2.08 -10.08 -14.24
CA ILE A 59 -2.46 -8.69 -13.94
C ILE A 59 -3.98 -8.54 -13.87
N LYS A 60 -4.71 -9.05 -14.86
CA LYS A 60 -6.17 -8.99 -14.86
C LYS A 60 -6.77 -9.68 -13.63
N LYS A 61 -6.29 -10.88 -13.28
CA LYS A 61 -6.74 -11.62 -12.08
C LYS A 61 -6.50 -10.82 -10.80
N LEU A 62 -5.31 -10.24 -10.63
CA LEU A 62 -4.94 -9.45 -9.44
C LEU A 62 -5.77 -8.16 -9.29
N LEU A 63 -6.21 -7.58 -10.40
CA LEU A 63 -6.95 -6.32 -10.41
C LEU A 63 -8.47 -6.49 -10.42
N ASP A 64 -8.98 -7.64 -10.81
CA ASP A 64 -10.41 -7.89 -10.92
C ASP A 64 -11.05 -7.89 -9.51
N PRO A 65 -11.97 -6.97 -9.24
CA PRO A 65 -12.60 -6.83 -7.92
C PRO A 65 -13.34 -8.09 -7.44
N LYS A 66 -13.74 -8.97 -8.35
CA LYS A 66 -14.47 -10.22 -8.01
C LYS A 66 -13.62 -11.20 -7.19
N PHE A 67 -12.29 -11.13 -7.30
CA PHE A 67 -11.40 -12.01 -6.54
C PHE A 67 -11.08 -11.50 -5.14
N GLU A 68 -11.47 -10.26 -4.82
CA GLU A 68 -11.35 -9.68 -3.48
C GLU A 68 -9.96 -9.86 -2.85
N HIS A 69 -8.90 -9.80 -3.65
CA HIS A 69 -7.53 -9.98 -3.16
C HIS A 69 -7.24 -9.02 -2.01
N PRO A 70 -6.93 -9.53 -0.80
CA PRO A 70 -6.69 -8.68 0.34
C PRO A 70 -5.39 -7.88 0.16
N ARG A 71 -5.42 -6.63 0.61
CA ARG A 71 -4.25 -5.74 0.67
C ARG A 71 -4.16 -5.19 2.06
N THR A 72 -3.02 -5.43 2.71
CA THR A 72 -2.79 -4.99 4.08
C THR A 72 -1.88 -3.77 4.09
N TYR A 73 -2.31 -2.78 4.83
CA TYR A 73 -1.63 -1.49 4.95
C TYR A 73 -1.27 -1.22 6.40
N LEU A 74 -0.11 -0.61 6.59
CA LEU A 74 0.33 0.01 7.82
C LEU A 74 0.23 1.52 7.64
N ALA A 75 -0.65 2.18 8.37
CA ALA A 75 -0.88 3.62 8.27
C ALA A 75 -0.45 4.32 9.56
N GLN A 76 0.46 5.29 9.43
CA GLN A 76 0.73 6.27 10.48
C GLN A 76 -0.27 7.40 10.34
N VAL A 77 -1.01 7.68 11.37
CA VAL A 77 -2.08 8.69 11.37
C VAL A 77 -1.76 9.82 12.34
N ASP A 78 -2.34 10.97 12.07
CA ASP A 78 -2.27 12.16 12.94
C ASP A 78 -3.15 11.94 14.17
N GLY A 79 -2.60 12.16 15.35
CA GLY A 79 -3.29 11.92 16.62
C GLY A 79 -3.21 10.46 17.12
N GLN A 80 -3.74 10.24 18.32
CA GLN A 80 -3.90 8.92 18.95
C GLN A 80 -5.23 8.29 18.49
N ILE A 81 -5.18 7.40 17.51
CA ILE A 81 -6.39 6.74 17.00
C ILE A 81 -7.07 5.93 18.10
N THR A 82 -8.39 6.07 18.21
CA THR A 82 -9.18 5.41 19.23
C THR A 82 -9.72 4.06 18.76
N GLN A 83 -10.04 3.18 19.72
CA GLN A 83 -10.67 1.90 19.40
C GLN A 83 -12.03 2.09 18.73
N GLU A 84 -12.75 3.16 19.07
CA GLU A 84 -14.03 3.47 18.42
C GLU A 84 -13.85 3.82 16.95
N ALA A 85 -12.86 4.65 16.59
CA ALA A 85 -12.52 4.96 15.21
C ALA A 85 -12.15 3.68 14.43
N VAL A 86 -11.34 2.79 15.03
CA VAL A 86 -11.01 1.49 14.44
C VAL A 86 -12.27 0.63 14.23
N ASN A 87 -13.19 0.62 15.17
CA ASN A 87 -14.45 -0.12 15.03
C ASN A 87 -15.35 0.45 13.91
N GLN A 88 -15.33 1.78 13.69
CA GLN A 88 -16.01 2.40 12.55
C GLN A 88 -15.36 1.96 11.23
N LEU A 89 -14.02 1.98 11.13
CA LEU A 89 -13.29 1.47 9.96
C LEU A 89 -13.67 0.04 9.63
N LYS A 90 -13.71 -0.85 10.63
CA LYS A 90 -14.09 -2.27 10.45
C LYS A 90 -15.47 -2.47 9.85
N ARG A 91 -16.46 -1.66 10.27
CA ARG A 91 -17.85 -1.75 9.79
C ARG A 91 -18.05 -1.16 8.40
N GLY A 92 -17.01 -0.53 7.85
CA GLY A 92 -17.09 0.29 6.65
C GLY A 92 -17.68 1.66 6.94
N ILE A 93 -17.24 2.63 6.18
CA ILE A 93 -17.65 4.05 6.31
C ILE A 93 -17.97 4.62 4.94
N THR A 94 -18.68 5.73 4.93
CA THR A 94 -18.98 6.45 3.68
C THR A 94 -17.86 7.44 3.37
N ILE A 95 -17.23 7.29 2.22
CA ILE A 95 -16.21 8.18 1.67
C ILE A 95 -16.63 8.63 0.27
N LYS A 96 -16.66 9.93 0.02
CA LYS A 96 -17.04 10.49 -1.31
C LYS A 96 -18.31 9.86 -1.90
N GLY A 97 -19.33 9.68 -1.08
CA GLY A 97 -20.62 9.08 -1.51
C GLY A 97 -20.59 7.55 -1.69
N TYR A 98 -19.47 6.88 -1.41
CA TYR A 98 -19.33 5.45 -1.49
C TYR A 98 -19.22 4.81 -0.10
N ARG A 99 -20.03 3.79 0.18
CA ARG A 99 -19.91 2.98 1.40
C ARG A 99 -18.85 1.91 1.20
N THR A 100 -17.75 1.98 1.98
CA THR A 100 -16.69 0.97 1.90
C THR A 100 -17.17 -0.39 2.41
N LYS A 101 -16.60 -1.46 1.88
CA LYS A 101 -16.80 -2.81 2.43
C LYS A 101 -16.25 -2.88 3.86
N PRO A 102 -16.78 -3.77 4.71
CA PRO A 102 -16.15 -4.12 5.97
C PRO A 102 -14.71 -4.54 5.76
N CYS A 103 -13.85 -4.19 6.70
CA CYS A 103 -12.42 -4.51 6.62
C CYS A 103 -11.88 -4.96 7.98
N GLN A 104 -10.67 -5.52 7.97
CA GLN A 104 -9.94 -5.73 9.22
C GLN A 104 -9.17 -4.47 9.55
N ALA A 105 -9.21 -4.06 10.82
CA ALA A 105 -8.42 -2.94 11.30
C ALA A 105 -8.03 -3.17 12.77
N LYS A 106 -6.83 -2.74 13.14
CA LYS A 106 -6.34 -2.80 14.54
C LYS A 106 -5.29 -1.74 14.79
N ILE A 107 -5.26 -1.21 16.01
CA ILE A 107 -4.16 -0.35 16.48
C ILE A 107 -2.93 -1.24 16.65
N VAL A 108 -1.78 -0.76 16.19
CA VAL A 108 -0.52 -1.49 16.27
C VAL A 108 0.63 -0.55 16.65
N SER A 109 1.73 -1.12 17.13
CA SER A 109 3.02 -0.46 17.12
C SER A 109 3.69 -0.68 15.77
N PRO A 110 4.49 0.27 15.26
CA PRO A 110 5.26 0.05 14.05
C PRO A 110 6.30 -1.07 14.29
N PRO A 111 6.70 -1.81 13.24
CA PRO A 111 7.82 -2.74 13.35
C PRO A 111 9.09 -2.03 13.84
N GLU A 112 9.87 -2.67 14.70
CA GLU A 112 11.12 -2.10 15.25
C GLU A 112 12.12 -1.71 14.14
N ASN A 113 12.16 -2.49 13.05
CA ASN A 113 13.04 -2.28 11.91
C ASN A 113 12.37 -1.56 10.74
N LEU A 114 11.32 -0.77 11.01
CA LEU A 114 10.70 0.01 9.96
C LEU A 114 11.66 1.08 9.46
N TRP A 115 11.94 1.08 8.14
CA TRP A 115 12.80 2.07 7.51
C TRP A 115 12.27 3.49 7.67
N GLU A 116 13.16 4.45 7.73
CA GLU A 116 12.79 5.86 7.73
C GLU A 116 12.30 6.29 6.35
N ARG A 117 11.24 7.10 6.32
CA ARG A 117 10.76 7.70 5.08
C ARG A 117 11.65 8.88 4.68
N VAL A 118 12.00 8.95 3.40
CA VAL A 118 12.71 10.09 2.83
C VAL A 118 11.83 10.75 1.75
N PRO A 119 11.46 12.03 1.90
CA PRO A 119 11.65 12.89 3.08
C PRO A 119 10.84 12.41 4.29
N PRO A 120 11.24 12.75 5.52
CA PRO A 120 10.48 12.36 6.72
C PRO A 120 9.08 12.98 6.72
N ILE A 121 8.15 12.39 7.50
CA ILE A 121 6.86 13.03 7.74
C ILE A 121 7.09 14.36 8.47
N ARG A 122 6.16 15.30 8.26
CA ARG A 122 6.22 16.58 8.98
C ARG A 122 6.04 16.31 10.48
N PHE A 123 7.07 16.65 11.25
CA PHE A 123 6.99 16.58 12.71
C PHE A 123 6.16 17.74 13.25
N ARG A 124 5.26 17.45 14.20
CA ARG A 124 4.48 18.42 14.95
C ARG A 124 4.68 18.15 16.43
N ALA A 125 5.37 19.05 17.13
CA ALA A 125 5.80 18.85 18.52
C ALA A 125 4.67 18.48 19.50
N ASN A 126 3.46 18.97 19.27
CA ASN A 126 2.33 18.84 20.20
C ASN A 126 1.21 17.89 19.72
N ILE A 127 1.42 17.21 18.59
CA ILE A 127 0.40 16.28 18.06
C ILE A 127 1.04 14.90 17.97
N PRO A 128 0.59 13.93 18.78
CA PRO A 128 1.09 12.57 18.73
C PRO A 128 0.68 11.92 17.41
N THR A 129 1.37 10.87 17.03
CA THR A 129 0.97 9.99 15.93
C THR A 129 0.75 8.59 16.47
N SER A 130 -0.06 7.82 15.77
CA SER A 130 -0.30 6.42 16.09
C SER A 130 -0.36 5.59 14.82
N TRP A 131 -0.36 4.27 14.96
CA TRP A 131 -0.33 3.36 13.85
C TRP A 131 -1.54 2.45 13.83
N VAL A 132 -2.09 2.24 12.66
CA VAL A 132 -3.20 1.33 12.42
C VAL A 132 -2.87 0.40 11.25
N ASN A 133 -3.17 -0.88 11.44
CA ASN A 133 -3.09 -1.89 10.38
C ASN A 133 -4.49 -2.09 9.80
N LEU A 134 -4.63 -2.01 8.47
CA LEU A 134 -5.90 -2.22 7.77
C LEU A 134 -5.72 -3.26 6.66
N THR A 135 -6.64 -4.22 6.59
CA THR A 135 -6.72 -5.17 5.47
C THR A 135 -8.02 -4.98 4.72
N LEU A 136 -7.92 -4.55 3.46
CA LEU A 136 -9.03 -4.25 2.56
C LEU A 136 -9.13 -5.33 1.47
N ILE A 137 -10.35 -5.67 1.07
CA ILE A 137 -10.65 -6.55 -0.08
C ILE A 137 -11.14 -5.76 -1.32
N GLU A 138 -11.00 -4.46 -1.28
CA GLU A 138 -11.32 -3.54 -2.37
C GLU A 138 -10.23 -2.48 -2.51
N GLY A 139 -10.22 -1.74 -3.61
CA GLY A 139 -9.16 -0.78 -3.90
C GLY A 139 -9.68 0.46 -4.62
N LYS A 140 -10.43 1.32 -3.92
CA LYS A 140 -10.82 2.63 -4.45
C LYS A 140 -9.64 3.61 -4.38
N ASN A 141 -9.67 4.62 -5.23
CA ASN A 141 -8.63 5.64 -5.25
C ASN A 141 -8.42 6.24 -3.86
N ARG A 142 -7.18 6.18 -3.35
CA ARG A 142 -6.75 6.71 -2.04
C ARG A 142 -7.64 6.28 -0.86
N GLN A 143 -8.21 5.08 -0.93
CA GLN A 143 -9.26 4.63 -0.03
C GLN A 143 -8.85 4.70 1.45
N VAL A 144 -7.69 4.14 1.83
CA VAL A 144 -7.22 4.15 3.23
C VAL A 144 -7.13 5.59 3.75
N ARG A 145 -6.57 6.51 2.95
CA ARG A 145 -6.42 7.93 3.35
C ARG A 145 -7.77 8.61 3.57
N HIS A 146 -8.75 8.32 2.71
CA HIS A 146 -10.10 8.85 2.90
C HIS A 146 -10.81 8.23 4.11
N MET A 147 -10.63 6.94 4.34
CA MET A 147 -11.22 6.23 5.48
C MET A 147 -10.67 6.77 6.81
N THR A 148 -9.37 6.89 6.96
CA THR A 148 -8.74 7.38 8.20
C THR A 148 -9.08 8.86 8.46
N ALA A 149 -9.10 9.69 7.41
CA ALA A 149 -9.53 11.08 7.53
C ALA A 149 -11.00 11.22 7.95
N ALA A 150 -11.89 10.36 7.43
CA ALA A 150 -13.31 10.38 7.75
C ALA A 150 -13.61 10.01 9.22
N VAL A 151 -12.73 9.26 9.89
CA VAL A 151 -12.83 8.98 11.33
C VAL A 151 -12.00 9.94 12.18
N GLY A 152 -11.46 11.02 11.60
CA GLY A 152 -10.76 12.09 12.31
C GLY A 152 -9.26 11.90 12.50
N PHE A 153 -8.64 10.88 11.88
CA PHE A 153 -7.21 10.57 12.00
C PHE A 153 -6.54 10.50 10.63
N PRO A 154 -6.23 11.63 9.97
CA PRO A 154 -5.66 11.64 8.62
C PRO A 154 -4.35 10.88 8.53
N THR A 155 -4.15 10.12 7.45
CA THR A 155 -2.91 9.39 7.20
C THR A 155 -1.75 10.33 6.86
N LEU A 156 -0.65 10.23 7.61
CA LEU A 156 0.63 10.91 7.38
C LEU A 156 1.58 10.05 6.54
N ARG A 157 1.63 8.73 6.80
CA ARG A 157 2.45 7.76 6.09
C ARG A 157 1.64 6.50 5.82
N LEU A 158 1.76 5.96 4.61
CA LEU A 158 1.03 4.76 4.21
C LEU A 158 1.97 3.76 3.54
N ILE A 159 2.02 2.55 4.08
CA ILE A 159 2.86 1.47 3.60
C ILE A 159 1.98 0.25 3.32
N ARG A 160 1.98 -0.25 2.08
CA ARG A 160 1.34 -1.53 1.79
C ARG A 160 2.30 -2.66 2.16
N ILE A 161 1.99 -3.40 3.20
CA ILE A 161 2.86 -4.43 3.76
C ILE A 161 2.57 -5.84 3.24
N GLN A 162 1.43 -6.04 2.55
CA GLN A 162 1.06 -7.35 2.00
C GLN A 162 0.05 -7.22 0.86
N ILE A 163 0.15 -8.09 -0.14
CA ILE A 163 -0.82 -8.29 -1.22
C ILE A 163 -1.15 -9.78 -1.27
N GLY A 164 -2.43 -10.15 -1.05
CA GLY A 164 -2.83 -11.55 -0.95
C GLY A 164 -2.01 -12.26 0.13
N ASN A 165 -1.36 -13.34 -0.26
CA ASN A 165 -0.47 -14.13 0.61
C ASN A 165 1.01 -13.72 0.52
N ILE A 166 1.32 -12.62 -0.17
CA ILE A 166 2.70 -12.17 -0.37
C ILE A 166 3.02 -11.02 0.58
N PRO A 167 3.73 -11.28 1.70
CA PRO A 167 4.18 -10.23 2.59
C PRO A 167 5.38 -9.49 2.00
N LEU A 168 5.49 -8.20 2.32
CA LEU A 168 6.67 -7.40 2.01
C LEU A 168 7.91 -7.94 2.73
N GLY A 169 7.73 -8.33 4.00
CA GLY A 169 8.81 -8.84 4.84
C GLY A 169 9.87 -7.79 5.10
N ASP A 170 11.12 -8.21 5.03
CA ASP A 170 12.33 -7.41 5.25
C ASP A 170 12.88 -6.73 3.98
N LEU A 171 12.11 -6.75 2.90
CA LEU A 171 12.53 -6.14 1.62
C LEU A 171 12.66 -4.62 1.78
N LEU A 172 13.87 -4.10 1.64
CA LEU A 172 14.18 -2.68 1.79
C LEU A 172 13.58 -1.81 0.66
N PRO A 173 13.33 -0.52 0.89
CA PRO A 173 12.85 0.40 -0.14
C PRO A 173 13.76 0.41 -1.38
N GLY A 174 13.16 0.40 -2.56
CA GLY A 174 13.86 0.37 -3.84
C GLY A 174 14.42 -1.01 -4.22
N LYS A 175 14.24 -2.01 -3.37
CA LYS A 175 14.65 -3.40 -3.66
C LYS A 175 13.47 -4.23 -4.13
N TRP A 176 13.77 -5.28 -4.89
CA TRP A 176 12.79 -6.22 -5.38
C TRP A 176 13.31 -7.66 -5.34
N ARG A 177 12.39 -8.61 -5.35
CA ARG A 177 12.69 -10.04 -5.44
C ARG A 177 11.66 -10.75 -6.30
N ILE A 178 12.07 -11.87 -6.90
CA ILE A 178 11.14 -12.76 -7.60
C ILE A 178 10.32 -13.54 -6.57
N VAL A 179 9.02 -13.66 -6.80
CA VAL A 179 8.12 -14.46 -6.00
C VAL A 179 7.46 -15.54 -6.85
N ASN A 180 7.00 -16.61 -6.22
CA ASN A 180 6.33 -17.69 -6.93
C ASN A 180 4.90 -17.26 -7.30
N GLU A 181 4.49 -17.45 -8.56
CA GLU A 181 3.13 -17.17 -9.03
C GLU A 181 2.04 -17.95 -8.29
N ARG A 182 2.38 -19.14 -7.73
CA ARG A 182 1.44 -20.00 -7.00
C ARG A 182 0.97 -19.43 -5.66
N VAL A 183 1.59 -18.37 -5.18
CA VAL A 183 1.21 -17.71 -3.91
C VAL A 183 0.23 -16.54 -4.09
N ILE A 184 -0.23 -16.33 -5.36
CA ILE A 184 -1.14 -15.25 -5.76
C ILE A 184 -2.57 -15.77 -5.93
#